data_d452701dc47d1ddf8b8065d785478fe0
#
_entry.id   d452701dc47d1ddf8b8065d785478fe0
#
_cell.length_a   1.000
_cell.length_b   1.000
_cell.length_c   1.000
_cell.angle_alpha   90.00
_cell.angle_beta   90.00
_cell.angle_gamma   90.00
#
_symmetry.space_group_name_H-M   'P 1'
#
loop_
_entity.id
_entity.type
_entity.pdbx_description
1 polymer ?
#
loop_
_entity_poly.entity_id
_entity_poly.type
_entity_poly.pdbx_seq_one_letter_code
_entity_poly.pdbx_strand_id
1 'polypeptide(L)'
;AGIRIICSFVDDIYEVAEMLVRQDDVTVIAIKDYIKNPKPNGYRSYHMIIEIPVFFSDSKKPIRVEVQIRTIAMDFWASLDHQLKYKKSFVDLNGEISGELKQCADVIAQTDNKMLEIRKRIEAQGVTVSRD
;
A
#
# COMPACT_ATOMS: atom_id res chain seq x y z
N ALA A 1 -0.29 11.46 12.57
CA ALA A 1 -0.35 10.02 12.83
C ALA A 1 -0.32 9.25 11.53
N GLY A 2 0.21 8.05 11.57
CA GLY A 2 0.32 7.18 10.40
C GLY A 2 -0.17 5.77 10.71
N ILE A 3 -0.87 5.18 9.76
CA ILE A 3 -1.37 3.81 9.85
C ILE A 3 -0.97 3.07 8.58
N ARG A 4 -0.54 1.82 8.73
CA ARG A 4 -0.25 0.94 7.60
C ARG A 4 -1.18 -0.26 7.65
N ILE A 5 -1.91 -0.49 6.57
CA ILE A 5 -2.84 -1.61 6.43
C ILE A 5 -2.27 -2.55 5.37
N ILE A 6 -2.12 -3.82 5.73
CA ILE A 6 -1.60 -4.85 4.84
C ILE A 6 -2.74 -5.76 4.41
N CYS A 7 -2.91 -5.89 3.10
CA CYS A 7 -3.94 -6.72 2.48
C CYS A 7 -3.30 -7.93 1.78
N SER A 8 -4.08 -8.97 1.59
CA SER A 8 -3.61 -10.17 0.89
C SER A 8 -3.52 -9.96 -0.62
N PHE A 9 -4.52 -9.30 -1.22
CA PHE A 9 -4.60 -9.16 -2.67
C PHE A 9 -4.81 -7.70 -3.08
N VAL A 10 -4.42 -7.38 -4.31
CA VAL A 10 -4.45 -5.99 -4.80
C VAL A 10 -5.85 -5.38 -4.74
N ASP A 11 -6.89 -6.13 -5.11
CA ASP A 11 -8.26 -5.62 -5.10
C ASP A 11 -8.80 -5.35 -3.69
N ASP A 12 -8.30 -6.06 -2.69
CA ASP A 12 -8.66 -5.82 -1.28
C ASP A 12 -8.27 -4.41 -0.85
N ILE A 13 -7.18 -3.86 -1.42
CA ILE A 13 -6.74 -2.49 -1.11
C ILE A 13 -7.83 -1.49 -1.43
N TYR A 14 -8.43 -1.60 -2.60
CA TYR A 14 -9.46 -0.68 -3.05
C TYR A 14 -10.76 -0.84 -2.26
N GLU A 15 -11.07 -2.05 -1.83
CA GLU A 15 -12.23 -2.30 -0.97
C GLU A 15 -12.05 -1.65 0.41
N VAL A 16 -10.85 -1.78 1.00
CA VAL A 16 -10.54 -1.14 2.29
C VAL A 16 -10.59 0.38 2.15
N ALA A 17 -10.02 0.93 1.09
CA ALA A 17 -10.04 2.37 0.84
C ALA A 17 -11.49 2.89 0.73
N GLU A 18 -12.35 2.16 0.03
CA GLU A 18 -13.75 2.49 -0.13
C GLU A 18 -14.51 2.43 1.19
N MET A 19 -14.23 1.44 2.01
CA MET A 19 -14.82 1.34 3.34
C MET A 19 -14.48 2.54 4.21
N LEU A 20 -13.23 3.02 4.16
CA LEU A 20 -12.81 4.21 4.90
C LEU A 20 -13.55 5.46 4.41
N VAL A 21 -13.67 5.62 3.09
CA VAL A 21 -14.35 6.78 2.51
C VAL A 21 -15.83 6.85 2.89
N ARG A 22 -16.47 5.69 3.09
CA ARG A 22 -17.89 5.61 3.43
C ARG A 22 -18.18 5.92 4.90
N GLN A 23 -17.18 5.99 5.77
CA GLN A 23 -17.40 6.31 7.19
C GLN A 23 -17.83 7.78 7.31
N ASP A 24 -18.88 8.03 8.09
CA ASP A 24 -19.46 9.37 8.25
C ASP A 24 -18.49 10.35 8.89
N ASP A 25 -17.61 9.84 9.74
CA ASP A 25 -16.66 10.66 10.49
C ASP A 25 -15.30 10.81 9.80
N VAL A 26 -15.15 10.27 8.59
CA VAL A 26 -13.91 10.35 7.81
C VAL A 26 -14.07 11.39 6.70
N THR A 27 -13.17 12.36 6.68
CA THR A 27 -13.04 13.32 5.58
C THR A 27 -11.78 13.00 4.80
N VAL A 28 -11.90 12.78 3.50
CA VAL A 28 -10.74 12.50 2.65
C VAL A 28 -10.11 13.83 2.23
N ILE A 29 -8.83 14.01 2.57
CA ILE A 29 -8.07 15.21 2.21
C ILE A 29 -7.33 15.01 0.88
N ALA A 30 -6.69 13.84 0.71
CA ALA A 30 -5.93 13.54 -0.50
C ALA A 30 -5.81 12.04 -0.71
N ILE A 31 -5.68 11.64 -1.96
CA ILE A 31 -5.44 10.25 -2.37
C ILE A 31 -4.29 10.26 -3.38
N LYS A 32 -3.33 9.35 -3.18
CA LYS A 32 -2.24 9.10 -4.14
C LYS A 32 -2.16 7.60 -4.38
N ASP A 33 -2.54 7.19 -5.58
CA ASP A 33 -2.54 5.78 -5.98
C ASP A 33 -1.22 5.45 -6.69
N TYR A 34 -0.24 5.00 -5.92
CA TYR A 34 1.03 4.55 -6.45
C TYR A 34 0.99 3.09 -6.94
N ILE A 35 -0.18 2.48 -6.91
CA ILE A 35 -0.36 1.15 -7.52
C ILE A 35 -0.63 1.30 -9.00
N LYS A 36 -1.54 2.21 -9.36
CA LYS A 36 -1.81 2.56 -10.77
C LYS A 36 -0.68 3.36 -11.39
N ASN A 37 -0.06 4.24 -10.60
CA ASN A 37 1.02 5.11 -11.02
C ASN A 37 2.21 4.96 -10.08
N PRO A 38 3.01 3.88 -10.22
CA PRO A 38 4.16 3.65 -9.35
C PRO A 38 5.15 4.80 -9.41
N LYS A 39 5.87 5.01 -8.32
CA LYS A 39 6.98 5.96 -8.32
C LYS A 39 8.09 5.47 -9.26
N PRO A 40 8.94 6.36 -9.77
CA PRO A 40 10.02 5.96 -10.69
C PRO A 40 10.95 4.89 -10.14
N ASN A 41 11.12 4.82 -8.81
CA ASN A 41 11.96 3.80 -8.17
C ASN A 41 11.28 2.43 -8.03
N GLY A 42 10.01 2.32 -8.41
CA GLY A 42 9.23 1.08 -8.29
C GLY A 42 8.31 1.00 -7.08
N TYR A 43 8.33 2.00 -6.20
CA TYR A 43 7.48 2.01 -5.00
C TYR A 43 6.00 1.97 -5.37
N ARG A 44 5.26 1.05 -4.74
CA ARG A 44 3.82 0.87 -4.91
C ARG A 44 3.14 0.84 -3.56
N SER A 45 2.08 1.61 -3.42
CA SER A 45 1.22 1.65 -2.24
C SER A 45 0.03 2.54 -2.56
N TYR A 46 -1.07 2.38 -1.83
CA TYR A 46 -2.21 3.30 -1.91
C TYR A 46 -2.15 4.21 -0.69
N HIS A 47 -2.05 5.50 -0.91
CA HIS A 47 -1.93 6.49 0.15
C HIS A 47 -3.20 7.32 0.25
N MET A 48 -3.68 7.50 1.49
CA MET A 48 -4.77 8.41 1.79
C MET A 48 -4.35 9.33 2.92
N ILE A 49 -4.70 10.59 2.81
CA ILE A 49 -4.67 11.51 3.94
C ILE A 49 -6.13 11.75 4.29
N ILE A 50 -6.50 11.38 5.50
CA ILE A 50 -7.85 11.55 6.01
C ILE A 50 -7.83 12.41 7.24
N GLU A 51 -8.99 12.95 7.59
CA GLU A 51 -9.20 13.72 8.79
C GLU A 51 -10.33 13.08 9.57
N ILE A 52 -10.10 12.82 10.84
CA ILE A 52 -11.10 12.22 11.72
C ILE A 52 -11.28 13.11 12.96
N PRO A 53 -12.49 13.17 13.53
CA PRO A 53 -12.69 13.89 14.77
C PRO A 53 -12.17 13.07 15.96
N VAL A 54 -11.41 13.73 16.83
CA VAL A 54 -10.96 13.14 18.09
C VAL A 54 -11.57 13.94 19.22
N PHE A 55 -12.21 13.22 20.14
CA PHE A 55 -12.90 13.83 21.26
C PHE A 55 -11.96 13.89 22.47
N PHE A 56 -11.76 15.10 22.96
CA PHE A 56 -11.05 15.35 24.20
C PHE A 56 -12.07 15.65 25.27
N SER A 57 -11.66 15.76 26.54
CA SER A 57 -12.56 15.93 27.66
C SER A 57 -13.47 17.18 27.55
N ASP A 58 -12.98 18.22 26.87
CA ASP A 58 -13.68 19.52 26.77
C ASP A 58 -13.78 20.05 25.34
N SER A 59 -13.32 19.27 24.35
CA SER A 59 -13.32 19.73 22.97
C SER A 59 -13.27 18.55 22.00
N LYS A 60 -13.58 18.86 20.73
CA LYS A 60 -13.47 17.95 19.60
C LYS A 60 -12.54 18.58 18.58
N LYS A 61 -11.52 17.86 18.15
CA LYS A 61 -10.54 18.37 17.19
C LYS A 61 -10.38 17.42 16.00
N PRO A 62 -10.27 17.97 14.79
CA PRO A 62 -9.92 17.16 13.62
C PRO A 62 -8.43 16.78 13.67
N ILE A 63 -8.13 15.51 13.44
CA ILE A 63 -6.77 14.99 13.39
C ILE A 63 -6.53 14.39 12.03
N ARG A 64 -5.42 14.77 11.42
CA ARG A 64 -4.99 14.17 10.14
C ARG A 64 -4.29 12.86 10.39
N VAL A 65 -4.66 11.86 9.58
CA VAL A 65 -4.06 10.53 9.61
C VAL A 65 -3.62 10.19 8.19
N GLU A 66 -2.36 9.80 8.04
CA GLU A 66 -1.85 9.24 6.81
C GLU A 66 -2.07 7.73 6.83
N VAL A 67 -2.79 7.22 5.85
CA VAL A 67 -3.09 5.79 5.72
C VAL A 67 -2.37 5.27 4.49
N GLN A 68 -1.54 4.24 4.69
CA GLN A 68 -0.88 3.52 3.62
C GLN A 68 -1.49 2.13 3.55
N ILE A 69 -1.99 1.76 2.38
CA ILE A 69 -2.62 0.45 2.16
C ILE A 69 -1.81 -0.28 1.10
N ARG A 70 -1.35 -1.49 1.41
CA ARG A 70 -0.45 -2.28 0.58
C ARG A 70 -0.84 -3.75 0.60
N THR A 71 -0.37 -4.49 -0.40
CA THR A 71 -0.33 -5.95 -0.28
C THR A 71 0.90 -6.37 0.51
N ILE A 72 0.91 -7.64 0.91
CA ILE A 72 2.09 -8.27 1.55
C ILE A 72 3.32 -8.10 0.65
N ALA A 73 3.16 -8.29 -0.66
CA ALA A 73 4.25 -8.18 -1.63
C ALA A 73 4.80 -6.76 -1.74
N MET A 74 3.92 -5.77 -1.75
CA MET A 74 4.32 -4.35 -1.77
C MET A 74 5.08 -3.99 -0.52
N ASP A 75 4.63 -4.46 0.63
CA ASP A 75 5.28 -4.19 1.91
C ASP A 75 6.65 -4.87 2.00
N PHE A 76 6.76 -6.09 1.47
CA PHE A 76 8.03 -6.80 1.35
C PHE A 76 9.07 -5.96 0.61
N TRP A 77 8.75 -5.49 -0.58
CA TRP A 77 9.68 -4.69 -1.38
C TRP A 77 10.02 -3.37 -0.69
N ALA A 78 9.00 -2.64 -0.20
CA ALA A 78 9.21 -1.34 0.41
C ALA A 78 10.08 -1.43 1.67
N SER A 79 9.87 -2.46 2.49
CA SER A 79 10.63 -2.68 3.71
C SER A 79 12.09 -3.00 3.41
N LEU A 80 12.35 -3.85 2.42
CA LEU A 80 13.72 -4.23 2.06
C LEU A 80 14.45 -3.10 1.33
N ASP A 81 13.77 -2.37 0.46
CA ASP A 81 14.34 -1.19 -0.20
C ASP A 81 14.80 -0.17 0.84
N HIS A 82 13.95 0.11 1.83
CA HIS A 82 14.30 1.02 2.92
C HIS A 82 15.49 0.48 3.73
N GLN A 83 15.47 -0.80 4.08
CA GLN A 83 16.54 -1.44 4.86
C GLN A 83 17.88 -1.41 4.14
N LEU A 84 17.88 -1.63 2.83
CA LEU A 84 19.10 -1.64 2.03
C LEU A 84 19.67 -0.25 1.80
N LYS A 85 18.82 0.77 1.72
CA LYS A 85 19.24 2.16 1.41
C LYS A 85 19.41 3.03 2.63
N TYR A 86 18.72 2.75 3.74
CA TYR A 86 18.71 3.62 4.90
C TYR A 86 20.06 3.65 5.59
N LYS A 87 20.62 4.86 5.73
CA LYS A 87 21.94 5.12 6.37
C LYS A 87 23.08 4.27 5.81
N LYS A 88 22.99 3.84 4.55
CA LYS A 88 24.05 3.08 3.90
C LYS A 88 24.92 4.01 3.06
N SER A 89 26.22 3.86 3.21
CA SER A 89 27.20 4.56 2.36
C SER A 89 27.66 3.59 1.28
N PHE A 90 26.86 3.44 0.23
CA PHE A 90 27.24 2.65 -0.92
C PHE A 90 27.28 3.53 -2.18
N VAL A 91 28.05 3.10 -3.15
CA VAL A 91 28.14 3.77 -4.43
C VAL A 91 27.19 3.10 -5.41
N ASP A 92 26.27 3.88 -5.95
CA ASP A 92 25.30 3.42 -6.95
C ASP A 92 25.74 3.92 -8.34
N LEU A 93 26.75 3.26 -8.90
CA LEU A 93 27.32 3.65 -10.19
C LEU A 93 26.27 3.57 -11.29
N ASN A 94 26.03 4.71 -11.96
CA ASN A 94 25.08 4.82 -13.06
C ASN A 94 23.63 4.40 -12.69
N GLY A 95 23.29 4.41 -11.41
CA GLY A 95 21.97 3.99 -10.95
C GLY A 95 21.72 2.51 -11.08
N GLU A 96 22.76 1.69 -11.13
CA GLU A 96 22.64 0.25 -11.35
C GLU A 96 21.87 -0.46 -10.24
N ILE A 97 22.20 -0.15 -8.97
CA ILE A 97 21.52 -0.75 -7.82
C ILE A 97 20.05 -0.32 -7.78
N SER A 98 19.78 0.97 -7.98
CA SER A 98 18.41 1.48 -8.05
C SER A 98 17.62 0.85 -9.19
N GLY A 99 18.26 0.63 -10.34
CA GLY A 99 17.65 -0.04 -11.48
C GLY A 99 17.29 -1.48 -11.18
N GLU A 100 18.16 -2.22 -10.51
CA GLU A 100 17.90 -3.59 -10.11
C GLU A 100 16.78 -3.70 -9.07
N LEU A 101 16.74 -2.78 -8.11
CA LEU A 101 15.64 -2.71 -7.13
C LEU A 101 14.31 -2.43 -7.82
N LYS A 102 14.30 -1.56 -8.83
CA LYS A 102 13.10 -1.33 -9.64
C LYS A 102 12.67 -2.57 -10.40
N GLN A 103 13.61 -3.32 -10.97
CA GLN A 103 13.31 -4.60 -11.64
C GLN A 103 12.67 -5.58 -10.68
N CYS A 104 13.16 -5.66 -9.44
CA CYS A 104 12.53 -6.47 -8.40
C CYS A 104 11.08 -6.03 -8.12
N ALA A 105 10.84 -4.73 -8.06
CA ALA A 105 9.50 -4.19 -7.87
C ALA A 105 8.57 -4.59 -9.01
N ASP A 106 9.05 -4.58 -10.24
CA ASP A 106 8.26 -4.98 -11.41
C ASP A 106 7.91 -6.47 -11.38
N VAL A 107 8.86 -7.32 -11.02
CA VAL A 107 8.63 -8.77 -10.87
C VAL A 107 7.62 -9.05 -9.75
N ILE A 108 7.77 -8.36 -8.62
CA ILE A 108 6.85 -8.50 -7.49
C ILE A 108 5.43 -8.06 -7.88
N ALA A 109 5.30 -6.98 -8.65
CA ALA A 109 3.98 -6.50 -9.11
C ALA A 109 3.33 -7.53 -10.04
N GLN A 110 4.08 -8.15 -10.93
CA GLN A 110 3.58 -9.22 -11.80
C GLN A 110 3.10 -10.40 -10.98
N THR A 111 3.88 -10.80 -9.98
CA THR A 111 3.54 -11.90 -9.08
C THR A 111 2.28 -11.58 -8.28
N ASP A 112 2.18 -10.36 -7.78
CA ASP A 112 1.03 -9.90 -6.99
C ASP A 112 -0.27 -9.96 -7.83
N ASN A 113 -0.20 -9.51 -9.08
CA ASN A 113 -1.32 -9.59 -10.02
C ASN A 113 -1.67 -11.05 -10.36
N LYS A 114 -0.67 -11.92 -10.47
CA LYS A 114 -0.87 -13.34 -10.73
C LYS A 114 -1.56 -14.03 -9.56
N MET A 115 -1.17 -13.67 -8.33
CA MET A 115 -1.82 -14.21 -7.13
C MET A 115 -3.31 -13.84 -7.07
N LEU A 116 -3.65 -12.61 -7.44
CA LEU A 116 -5.04 -12.18 -7.56
C LEU A 116 -5.80 -12.99 -8.61
N GLU A 117 -5.20 -13.20 -9.76
CA GLU A 117 -5.79 -13.99 -10.84
C GLU A 117 -6.06 -15.43 -10.39
N ILE A 118 -5.11 -16.03 -9.69
CA ILE A 118 -5.27 -17.39 -9.14
C ILE A 118 -6.44 -17.44 -8.16
N ARG A 119 -6.53 -16.48 -7.24
CA ARG A 119 -7.64 -16.41 -6.29
C ARG A 119 -8.99 -16.34 -7.03
N LYS A 120 -9.10 -15.47 -8.04
CA LYS A 120 -10.34 -15.32 -8.81
C LYS A 120 -10.73 -16.62 -9.52
N ARG A 121 -9.76 -17.38 -10.02
CA ARG A 121 -10.01 -18.68 -10.65
C ARG A 121 -10.52 -19.71 -9.65
N ILE A 122 -9.98 -19.70 -8.43
CA ILE A 122 -10.44 -20.59 -7.35
C ILE A 122 -11.88 -20.21 -6.96
N GLU A 123 -12.13 -18.92 -6.78
CA GLU A 123 -13.46 -18.43 -6.40
C GLU A 123 -14.51 -18.67 -7.50
N ALA A 124 -14.10 -18.70 -8.76
CA ALA A 124 -14.99 -19.05 -9.87
C ALA A 124 -15.48 -20.50 -9.80
N GLN A 125 -14.82 -21.35 -9.04
CA GLN A 125 -15.26 -22.74 -8.79
C GLN A 125 -16.25 -22.84 -7.61
N GLY A 126 -16.64 -21.71 -7.01
CA GLY A 126 -17.56 -21.67 -5.88
C GLY A 126 -16.89 -21.82 -4.51
N VAL A 127 -15.57 -21.72 -4.48
CA VAL A 127 -14.76 -21.81 -3.25
C VAL A 127 -14.48 -20.40 -2.72
N THR A 128 -14.63 -20.22 -1.41
CA THR A 128 -14.28 -18.94 -0.77
C THR A 128 -12.84 -18.99 -0.30
N VAL A 129 -12.07 -17.94 -0.63
CA VAL A 129 -10.69 -17.80 -0.16
C VAL A 129 -10.68 -16.86 1.04
N SER A 130 -10.20 -17.38 2.18
CA SER A 130 -10.07 -16.61 3.41
C SER A 130 -8.96 -15.56 3.32
N ARG A 131 -9.15 -14.42 3.99
CA ARG A 131 -8.14 -13.36 4.16
C ARG A 131 -7.46 -13.41 5.53
N ASP A 132 -7.77 -14.39 6.32
CA ASP A 132 -7.21 -14.55 7.67
C ASP A 132 -5.77 -15.08 7.65
#